data_47895aedf27c48ca908ccfa1365e1e4b
#
_entry.id   47895aedf27c48ca908ccfa1365e1e4b
#
_cell.length_a   1.000
_cell.length_b   1.000
_cell.length_c   1.000
_cell.angle_alpha   90.00
_cell.angle_beta   90.00
_cell.angle_gamma   90.00
#
_symmetry.space_group_name_H-M   'P 1'
#
loop_
_entity.id
_entity.type
_entity.pdbx_description
1 polymer ?
#
loop_
_entity_poly.entity_id
_entity_poly.type
_entity_poly.pdbx_seq_one_letter_code
_entity_poly.pdbx_strand_id
1 'polypeptide(L)'
;MSQRLQVALALLRIAAGISLLGPGLSKLGWFAHPGLEPILANWAQHAPNGLVFGYLHLVQPHHAGLARIAAVGELGLGTLLVLGFFTPVAALVALVMVAQFHFASGAMFQASYLTGQNGLVYLLIFPALIAGRAGVALGLDGILGRSMRSSPRPL
;
A
#
# COMPACT_ATOMS: atom_id res chain seq x y z
N MET A 1 16.24 -5.10 -19.20
CA MET A 1 14.79 -4.74 -19.25
C MET A 1 14.63 -3.63 -20.26
N SER A 2 13.67 -3.71 -21.19
CA SER A 2 13.47 -2.68 -22.22
C SER A 2 13.02 -1.35 -21.59
N GLN A 3 13.37 -0.23 -22.23
CA GLN A 3 12.98 1.11 -21.75
C GLN A 3 11.45 1.26 -21.66
N ARG A 4 10.71 0.67 -22.62
CA ARG A 4 9.24 0.70 -22.63
C ARG A 4 8.65 0.03 -21.39
N LEU A 5 9.20 -1.12 -20.98
CA LEU A 5 8.73 -1.83 -19.78
C LEU A 5 9.03 -1.03 -18.51
N GLN A 6 10.19 -0.39 -18.44
CA GLN A 6 10.54 0.47 -17.31
C GLN A 6 9.59 1.66 -17.15
N VAL A 7 9.22 2.31 -18.27
CA VAL A 7 8.23 3.40 -18.25
C VAL A 7 6.85 2.90 -17.83
N ALA A 8 6.40 1.75 -18.36
CA ALA A 8 5.13 1.17 -17.96
C ALA A 8 5.06 0.86 -16.46
N LEU A 9 6.13 0.28 -15.89
CA LEU A 9 6.22 0.03 -14.46
C LEU A 9 6.27 1.31 -13.63
N ALA A 10 6.92 2.37 -14.12
CA ALA A 10 6.93 3.66 -13.46
C ALA A 10 5.52 4.29 -13.42
N LEU A 11 4.76 4.21 -14.53
CA LEU A 11 3.37 4.68 -14.56
C LEU A 11 2.48 3.86 -13.62
N LEU A 12 2.63 2.53 -13.60
CA LEU A 12 1.90 1.66 -12.69
C LEU A 12 2.20 2.00 -11.22
N ARG A 13 3.46 2.28 -10.89
CA ARG A 13 3.89 2.71 -9.56
C ARG A 13 3.24 4.03 -9.16
N ILE A 14 3.26 5.03 -10.06
CA ILE A 14 2.65 6.34 -9.81
C ILE A 14 1.14 6.18 -9.58
N ALA A 15 0.47 5.39 -10.41
CA ALA A 15 -0.96 5.10 -10.25
C ALA A 15 -1.26 4.43 -8.90
N ALA A 16 -0.45 3.42 -8.51
CA ALA A 16 -0.57 2.77 -7.20
C ALA A 16 -0.33 3.77 -6.03
N GLY A 17 0.65 4.67 -6.17
CA GLY A 17 0.90 5.71 -5.18
C GLY A 17 -0.27 6.69 -5.05
N ILE A 18 -0.84 7.15 -6.15
CA ILE A 18 -2.02 8.04 -6.15
C ILE A 18 -3.22 7.35 -5.52
N SER A 19 -3.43 6.06 -5.78
CA SER A 19 -4.55 5.29 -5.21
C SER A 19 -4.45 5.12 -3.69
N LEU A 20 -3.25 5.19 -3.10
CA LEU A 20 -3.05 5.24 -1.66
C LEU A 20 -3.20 6.67 -1.11
N LEU A 21 -2.69 7.68 -1.83
CA LEU A 21 -2.78 9.08 -1.39
C LEU A 21 -4.23 9.56 -1.24
N GLY A 22 -5.13 9.18 -2.15
CA GLY A 22 -6.53 9.58 -2.09
C GLY A 22 -7.20 9.24 -0.76
N PRO A 23 -7.26 7.96 -0.37
CA PRO A 23 -7.75 7.55 0.95
C PRO A 23 -6.98 8.17 2.12
N GLY A 24 -5.65 8.27 2.02
CA GLY A 24 -4.81 8.88 3.04
C GLY A 24 -5.18 10.34 3.31
N LEU A 25 -5.40 11.14 2.26
CA LEU A 25 -5.83 12.53 2.37
C LEU A 25 -7.20 12.66 3.03
N SER A 26 -8.15 11.77 2.72
CA SER A 26 -9.48 11.76 3.36
C SER A 26 -9.42 11.43 4.85
N LYS A 27 -8.34 10.81 5.32
CA LYS A 27 -8.11 10.42 6.71
C LYS A 27 -7.27 11.42 7.50
N LEU A 28 -6.94 12.59 6.96
CA LEU A 28 -6.19 13.61 7.70
C LEU A 28 -6.87 14.01 9.02
N GLY A 29 -8.20 14.04 9.06
CA GLY A 29 -8.96 14.25 10.29
C GLY A 29 -8.78 13.17 11.37
N TRP A 30 -8.31 11.97 11.01
CA TRP A 30 -8.13 10.86 11.94
C TRP A 30 -6.96 11.06 12.93
N PHE A 31 -6.10 12.03 12.70
CA PHE A 31 -5.08 12.42 13.67
C PHE A 31 -5.71 13.03 14.93
N ALA A 32 -6.76 13.83 14.76
CA ALA A 32 -7.52 14.45 15.86
C ALA A 32 -8.68 13.54 16.32
N HIS A 33 -9.44 13.01 15.37
CA HIS A 33 -10.66 12.23 15.61
C HIS A 33 -10.56 10.88 14.88
N PRO A 34 -10.00 9.83 15.53
CA PRO A 34 -9.84 8.51 14.91
C PRO A 34 -11.15 7.90 14.46
N GLY A 35 -11.36 7.78 13.14
CA GLY A 35 -12.61 7.29 12.53
C GLY A 35 -12.67 5.80 12.24
N LEU A 36 -11.73 4.99 12.77
CA LEU A 36 -11.65 3.56 12.46
C LEU A 36 -12.62 2.70 13.29
N GLU A 37 -13.04 3.15 14.48
CA GLU A 37 -13.88 2.39 15.38
C GLU A 37 -15.20 1.93 14.74
N PRO A 38 -16.03 2.81 14.14
CA PRO A 38 -17.28 2.40 13.51
C PRO A 38 -17.05 1.47 12.31
N ILE A 39 -15.92 1.60 11.63
CA ILE A 39 -15.55 0.74 10.49
C ILE A 39 -15.27 -0.68 10.99
N LEU A 40 -14.46 -0.83 12.05
CA LEU A 40 -14.16 -2.13 12.65
C LEU A 40 -15.41 -2.79 13.23
N ALA A 41 -16.29 -2.02 13.88
CA ALA A 41 -17.55 -2.51 14.40
C ALA A 41 -18.46 -3.04 13.28
N ASN A 42 -18.58 -2.31 12.18
CA ASN A 42 -19.33 -2.74 11.01
C ASN A 42 -18.73 -4.01 10.37
N TRP A 43 -17.42 -4.08 10.24
CA TRP A 43 -16.75 -5.29 9.71
C TRP A 43 -16.95 -6.50 10.64
N ALA A 44 -16.92 -6.31 11.95
CA ALA A 44 -17.15 -7.39 12.92
C ALA A 44 -18.59 -7.94 12.84
N GLN A 45 -19.59 -7.08 12.62
CA GLN A 45 -20.98 -7.49 12.42
C GLN A 45 -21.19 -8.32 11.14
N HIS A 46 -20.37 -8.10 10.12
CA HIS A 46 -20.45 -8.76 8.82
C HIS A 46 -19.28 -9.71 8.57
N ALA A 47 -18.57 -10.12 9.60
CA ALA A 47 -17.39 -10.98 9.47
C ALA A 47 -17.77 -12.32 8.82
N PRO A 48 -17.07 -12.74 7.73
CA PRO A 48 -17.44 -13.94 6.97
C PRO A 48 -17.17 -15.24 7.71
N ASN A 49 -16.34 -15.22 8.74
CA ASN A 49 -15.97 -16.38 9.53
C ASN A 49 -15.39 -15.97 10.89
N GLY A 50 -15.25 -16.97 11.79
CA GLY A 50 -14.74 -16.76 13.16
C GLY A 50 -13.30 -16.24 13.24
N LEU A 51 -12.47 -16.49 12.23
CA LEU A 51 -11.08 -16.01 12.19
C LEU A 51 -11.03 -14.49 11.98
N VAL A 52 -11.78 -13.97 11.02
CA VAL A 52 -11.90 -12.51 10.79
C VAL A 52 -12.55 -11.85 12.00
N PHE A 53 -13.61 -12.43 12.55
CA PHE A 53 -14.27 -11.93 13.74
C PHE A 53 -13.31 -11.83 14.94
N GLY A 54 -12.57 -12.91 15.24
CA GLY A 54 -11.58 -12.93 16.32
C GLY A 54 -10.47 -11.92 16.12
N TYR A 55 -9.96 -11.75 14.88
CA TYR A 55 -8.98 -10.72 14.54
C TYR A 55 -9.54 -9.31 14.81
N LEU A 56 -10.76 -9.02 14.37
CA LEU A 56 -11.38 -7.71 14.58
C LEU A 56 -11.58 -7.39 16.07
N HIS A 57 -11.98 -8.37 16.86
CA HIS A 57 -12.05 -8.22 18.31
C HIS A 57 -10.70 -7.90 18.96
N LEU A 58 -9.63 -8.53 18.47
CA LEU A 58 -8.27 -8.28 18.96
C LEU A 58 -7.79 -6.85 18.66
N VAL A 59 -8.11 -6.32 17.47
CA VAL A 59 -7.61 -5.01 17.02
C VAL A 59 -8.52 -3.85 17.43
N GLN A 60 -9.78 -4.09 17.72
CA GLN A 60 -10.78 -3.07 18.07
C GLN A 60 -10.36 -2.17 19.26
N PRO A 61 -9.80 -2.68 20.36
CA PRO A 61 -9.33 -1.82 21.46
C PRO A 61 -8.23 -0.84 21.05
N HIS A 62 -7.51 -1.13 19.95
CA HIS A 62 -6.40 -0.31 19.44
C HIS A 62 -6.80 0.59 18.26
N HIS A 63 -8.11 0.76 18.00
CA HIS A 63 -8.64 1.47 16.84
C HIS A 63 -8.04 2.86 16.63
N ALA A 64 -7.79 3.62 17.69
CA ALA A 64 -7.26 4.99 17.61
C ALA A 64 -5.81 5.03 17.10
N GLY A 65 -4.96 4.10 17.59
CA GLY A 65 -3.59 3.95 17.09
C GLY A 65 -3.56 3.45 15.65
N LEU A 66 -4.35 2.43 15.36
CA LEU A 66 -4.46 1.85 14.01
C LEU A 66 -4.99 2.85 12.98
N ALA A 67 -5.93 3.73 13.36
CA ALA A 67 -6.43 4.80 12.51
C ALA A 67 -5.29 5.74 12.05
N ARG A 68 -4.44 6.15 12.99
CA ARG A 68 -3.29 7.02 12.68
C ARG A 68 -2.24 6.30 11.85
N ILE A 69 -1.94 5.04 12.18
CA ILE A 69 -1.00 4.20 11.39
C ILE A 69 -1.52 4.04 9.97
N ALA A 70 -2.83 3.80 9.77
CA ALA A 70 -3.42 3.71 8.45
C ALA A 70 -3.27 5.02 7.66
N ALA A 71 -3.59 6.17 8.27
CA ALA A 71 -3.47 7.48 7.62
C ALA A 71 -2.01 7.79 7.26
N VAL A 72 -1.05 7.59 8.19
CA VAL A 72 0.39 7.79 7.92
C VAL A 72 0.89 6.82 6.86
N GLY A 73 0.47 5.55 6.93
CA GLY A 73 0.86 4.53 5.97
C GLY A 73 0.39 4.87 4.55
N GLU A 74 -0.87 5.19 4.37
CA GLU A 74 -1.42 5.57 3.06
C GLU A 74 -0.75 6.83 2.48
N LEU A 75 -0.57 7.87 3.29
CA LEU A 75 0.11 9.09 2.86
C LEU A 75 1.59 8.87 2.58
N GLY A 76 2.30 8.23 3.50
CA GLY A 76 3.74 8.00 3.39
C GLY A 76 4.08 7.06 2.24
N LEU A 77 3.45 5.88 2.20
CA LEU A 77 3.70 4.90 1.14
C LEU A 77 3.25 5.41 -0.23
N GLY A 78 2.10 6.11 -0.29
CA GLY A 78 1.63 6.74 -1.51
C GLY A 78 2.64 7.76 -2.03
N THR A 79 3.17 8.63 -1.16
CA THR A 79 4.21 9.61 -1.51
C THR A 79 5.50 8.93 -1.98
N LEU A 80 5.99 7.93 -1.25
CA LEU A 80 7.21 7.19 -1.62
C LEU A 80 7.06 6.51 -2.99
N LEU A 81 5.90 5.92 -3.26
CA LEU A 81 5.61 5.28 -4.54
C LEU A 81 5.52 6.31 -5.67
N VAL A 82 4.86 7.46 -5.48
CA VAL A 82 4.78 8.52 -6.51
C VAL A 82 6.18 9.03 -6.83
N LEU A 83 6.99 9.33 -5.83
CA LEU A 83 8.36 9.82 -6.02
C LEU A 83 9.32 8.74 -6.54
N GLY A 84 8.98 7.45 -6.37
CA GLY A 84 9.87 6.33 -6.70
C GLY A 84 11.10 6.28 -5.82
N PHE A 85 10.89 6.47 -4.52
CA PHE A 85 11.92 6.44 -3.49
C PHE A 85 11.71 5.23 -2.59
N PHE A 86 12.76 4.45 -2.37
CA PHE A 86 12.68 3.15 -1.67
C PHE A 86 11.55 2.26 -2.21
N THR A 87 11.33 2.28 -3.52
CA THR A 87 10.18 1.64 -4.18
C THR A 87 9.94 0.19 -3.77
N PRO A 88 10.94 -0.71 -3.69
CA PRO A 88 10.69 -2.10 -3.31
C PRO A 88 10.17 -2.22 -1.87
N VAL A 89 10.72 -1.42 -0.94
CA VAL A 89 10.31 -1.44 0.47
C VAL A 89 8.92 -0.82 0.62
N ALA A 90 8.69 0.33 0.00
CA ALA A 90 7.37 0.98 0.01
C ALA A 90 6.28 0.07 -0.58
N ALA A 91 6.57 -0.62 -1.69
CA ALA A 91 5.64 -1.55 -2.31
C ALA A 91 5.38 -2.78 -1.43
N LEU A 92 6.39 -3.31 -0.74
CA LEU A 92 6.23 -4.44 0.19
C LEU A 92 5.34 -4.06 1.39
N VAL A 93 5.60 -2.91 2.01
CA VAL A 93 4.80 -2.43 3.14
C VAL A 93 3.38 -2.12 2.70
N ALA A 94 3.18 -1.51 1.52
CA ALA A 94 1.87 -1.26 0.95
C ALA A 94 1.11 -2.56 0.66
N LEU A 95 1.79 -3.60 0.14
CA LEU A 95 1.19 -4.92 -0.06
C LEU A 95 0.64 -5.49 1.25
N VAL A 96 1.45 -5.47 2.32
CA VAL A 96 1.03 -5.97 3.64
C VAL A 96 -0.14 -5.17 4.18
N MET A 97 -0.10 -3.83 4.09
CA MET A 97 -1.16 -2.96 4.58
C MET A 97 -2.48 -3.19 3.81
N VAL A 98 -2.44 -3.27 2.49
CA VAL A 98 -3.64 -3.51 1.66
C VAL A 98 -4.17 -4.92 1.87
N ALA A 99 -3.30 -5.92 1.96
CA ALA A 99 -3.72 -7.30 2.26
C ALA A 99 -4.42 -7.39 3.62
N GLN A 100 -3.90 -6.71 4.63
CA GLN A 100 -4.52 -6.65 5.95
C GLN A 100 -5.90 -5.97 5.91
N PHE A 101 -6.09 -4.90 5.13
CA PHE A 101 -7.40 -4.28 4.98
C PHE A 101 -8.41 -5.18 4.27
N HIS A 102 -7.98 -5.89 3.22
CA HIS A 102 -8.84 -6.84 2.52
C HIS A 102 -9.21 -8.05 3.39
N PHE A 103 -8.30 -8.49 4.25
CA PHE A 103 -8.57 -9.53 5.24
C PHE A 103 -9.57 -9.03 6.30
N ALA A 104 -9.29 -7.89 6.92
CA ALA A 104 -10.12 -7.32 7.99
C ALA A 104 -11.55 -6.99 7.55
N SER A 105 -11.69 -6.47 6.31
CA SER A 105 -13.01 -6.19 5.72
C SER A 105 -13.77 -7.45 5.29
N GLY A 106 -13.12 -8.62 5.32
CA GLY A 106 -13.71 -9.87 4.82
C GLY A 106 -13.76 -9.98 3.29
N ALA A 107 -13.23 -8.99 2.56
CA ALA A 107 -13.27 -8.96 1.10
C ALA A 107 -12.63 -10.19 0.46
N MET A 108 -11.51 -10.68 1.00
CA MET A 108 -10.80 -11.86 0.49
C MET A 108 -11.65 -13.15 0.46
N PHE A 109 -12.72 -13.20 1.25
CA PHE A 109 -13.59 -14.37 1.37
C PHE A 109 -14.83 -14.28 0.48
N GLN A 110 -14.97 -13.22 -0.31
CA GLN A 110 -16.07 -13.03 -1.25
C GLN A 110 -15.67 -13.54 -2.64
N ALA A 111 -16.62 -14.21 -3.33
CA ALA A 111 -16.37 -14.68 -4.71
C ALA A 111 -16.02 -13.52 -5.67
N SER A 112 -16.61 -12.34 -5.46
CA SER A 112 -16.33 -11.12 -6.22
C SER A 112 -14.90 -10.59 -6.04
N TYR A 113 -14.15 -11.08 -5.05
CA TYR A 113 -12.77 -10.64 -4.82
C TYR A 113 -11.84 -10.91 -6.02
N LEU A 114 -12.04 -12.03 -6.70
CA LEU A 114 -11.25 -12.40 -7.88
C LEU A 114 -11.58 -11.53 -9.10
N THR A 115 -12.80 -11.01 -9.18
CA THR A 115 -13.31 -10.26 -10.33
C THR A 115 -13.52 -8.77 -10.05
N GLY A 116 -13.45 -8.37 -8.79
CA GLY A 116 -13.68 -7.00 -8.34
C GLY A 116 -12.49 -6.07 -8.66
N GLN A 117 -12.79 -4.79 -8.92
CA GLN A 117 -11.78 -3.78 -9.25
C GLN A 117 -10.75 -3.57 -8.14
N ASN A 118 -11.15 -3.74 -6.87
CA ASN A 118 -10.30 -3.56 -5.69
C ASN A 118 -9.88 -4.89 -5.03
N GLY A 119 -9.96 -5.98 -5.77
CA GLY A 119 -9.68 -7.31 -5.27
C GLY A 119 -8.24 -7.75 -5.53
N LEU A 120 -8.10 -9.01 -5.98
CA LEU A 120 -6.81 -9.66 -6.24
C LEU A 120 -5.88 -8.85 -7.14
N VAL A 121 -6.41 -8.20 -8.18
CA VAL A 121 -5.61 -7.40 -9.12
C VAL A 121 -4.84 -6.29 -8.40
N TYR A 122 -5.47 -5.66 -7.42
CA TYR A 122 -4.83 -4.60 -6.63
C TYR A 122 -3.64 -5.11 -5.82
N LEU A 123 -3.73 -6.33 -5.28
CA LEU A 123 -2.60 -6.95 -4.58
C LEU A 123 -1.46 -7.34 -5.52
N LEU A 124 -1.75 -7.74 -6.78
CA LEU A 124 -0.74 -8.15 -7.74
C LEU A 124 0.14 -6.99 -8.25
N ILE A 125 -0.33 -5.75 -8.14
CA ILE A 125 0.43 -4.56 -8.53
C ILE A 125 1.74 -4.47 -7.73
N PHE A 126 1.69 -4.65 -6.41
CA PHE A 126 2.86 -4.47 -5.56
C PHE A 126 3.99 -5.48 -5.81
N PRO A 127 3.73 -6.79 -5.92
CA PRO A 127 4.76 -7.75 -6.35
C PRO A 127 5.37 -7.42 -7.71
N ALA A 128 4.57 -6.94 -8.67
CA ALA A 128 5.07 -6.52 -9.97
C ALA A 128 6.02 -5.31 -9.86
N LEU A 129 5.71 -4.33 -9.00
CA LEU A 129 6.58 -3.18 -8.74
C LEU A 129 7.90 -3.58 -8.07
N ILE A 130 7.86 -4.55 -7.15
CA ILE A 130 9.05 -5.08 -6.45
C ILE A 130 9.95 -5.81 -7.47
N ALA A 131 9.42 -6.79 -8.18
CA ALA A 131 10.16 -7.61 -9.13
C ALA A 131 10.71 -6.78 -10.31
N GLY A 132 9.94 -5.81 -10.78
CA GLY A 132 10.26 -4.97 -11.92
C GLY A 132 11.22 -3.81 -11.60
N ARG A 133 11.64 -3.60 -10.35
CA ARG A 133 12.47 -2.46 -9.93
C ARG A 133 11.91 -1.12 -10.44
N ALA A 134 10.63 -0.91 -10.23
CA ALA A 134 9.87 0.20 -10.81
C ALA A 134 10.35 1.62 -10.40
N GLY A 135 11.24 1.74 -9.42
CA GLY A 135 11.86 3.00 -8.98
C GLY A 135 12.99 3.51 -9.88
N VAL A 136 13.54 2.65 -10.76
CA VAL A 136 14.72 2.99 -11.60
C VAL A 136 14.36 3.97 -12.72
N ALA A 137 13.20 3.83 -13.34
CA ALA A 137 12.71 4.78 -14.34
C ALA A 137 11.81 5.82 -13.70
N LEU A 138 12.02 7.09 -14.05
CA LEU A 138 11.21 8.21 -13.55
C LEU A 138 11.06 8.24 -12.02
N GLY A 139 12.08 7.78 -11.26
CA GLY A 139 12.07 7.76 -9.81
C GLY A 139 13.41 8.15 -9.20
N LEU A 140 13.37 8.57 -7.92
CA LEU A 140 14.55 8.95 -7.16
C LEU A 140 15.53 7.78 -6.99
N ASP A 141 15.05 6.53 -6.92
CA ASP A 141 15.89 5.34 -6.85
C ASP A 141 16.86 5.24 -8.05
N GLY A 142 16.39 5.67 -9.24
CA GLY A 142 17.22 5.68 -10.45
C GLY A 142 18.29 6.78 -10.44
N ILE A 143 17.99 7.92 -9.86
CA ILE A 143 18.93 9.05 -9.72
C ILE A 143 20.02 8.69 -8.73
N LEU A 144 19.64 8.21 -7.55
CA LEU A 144 20.56 7.82 -6.48
C LEU A 144 21.45 6.63 -6.89
N GLY A 145 20.90 5.63 -7.58
CA GLY A 145 21.67 4.49 -8.06
C GLY A 145 22.71 4.85 -9.12
N ARG A 146 22.50 5.91 -9.90
CA ARG A 146 23.50 6.45 -10.84
C ARG A 146 24.60 7.21 -10.11
N SER A 147 24.25 8.03 -9.12
CA SER A 147 25.21 8.80 -8.32
C SER A 147 26.21 7.89 -7.58
N MET A 148 25.75 6.79 -6.99
CA MET A 148 26.63 5.83 -6.30
C MET A 148 27.57 5.06 -7.24
N ARG A 149 27.20 4.89 -8.52
CA ARG A 149 28.05 4.21 -9.52
C ARG A 149 29.10 5.12 -10.16
N SER A 150 28.90 6.43 -10.10
CA SER A 150 29.84 7.43 -10.65
C SER A 150 30.93 7.86 -9.66
N SER A 151 30.89 7.41 -8.40
CA SER A 151 31.97 7.66 -7.42
C SER A 151 33.20 6.84 -7.83
N PRO A 152 34.37 7.50 -8.09
CA PRO A 152 35.61 6.78 -8.43
C PRO A 152 35.99 5.89 -7.26
N ARG A 153 36.32 4.61 -7.54
CA ARG A 153 36.91 3.73 -6.54
C ARG A 153 38.22 4.36 -6.09
N PRO A 154 38.47 4.54 -4.80
CA PRO A 154 39.82 4.90 -4.36
C PRO A 154 40.79 3.80 -4.80
N LEU A 155 41.90 4.18 -5.42
CA LEU A 155 43.01 3.31 -5.83
C LEU A 155 43.66 2.68 -4.59
#